data_e66c4596790d94401c45c2a043b1fc80
#
_entry.id   e66c4596790d94401c45c2a043b1fc80
#
_cell.length_a   1.000
_cell.length_b   1.000
_cell.length_c   1.000
_cell.angle_alpha   90.00
_cell.angle_beta   90.00
_cell.angle_gamma   90.00
#
_symmetry.space_group_name_H-M   'P 1'
#
loop_
_entity.id
_entity.type
_entity.pdbx_description
1 polymer ?
#
loop_
_entity_poly.entity_id
_entity_poly.type
_entity_poly.pdbx_seq_one_letter_code
_entity_poly.pdbx_strand_id
1 'polypeptide(L)'
;MAVKDTNITRTTIADLIQTNMLAGRPHTILPGTSLNQLWQIHQNAVIAKGEYPLFGYYAIGDRGHTSSIIGENDDVAIDLFKHDAADQACWRHTPFVMRPEGSDLSLSEQAQYAGRTYEEWNGTWYWCYYLKRLDLSSLVAEILKVQVVGGVEVPTTYVYDETNLHPKRPNLPPDSATTASDDYYTVSMPFTIEFSALDAQELQAVAAIRYGDTRRAIVSEILFVGGIDRNIETDGDGGKRINFKEAIGTQALTHLTTYHQMSISTRGFTIDMELGSNEPINADDGGNALNAQSTTLAAARALNITSATTRSN
;
A
#
# COMPACT_ATOMS: atom_id res chain seq x y z
N MET A 1 -18.54 7.57 16.59
CA MET A 1 -17.13 7.89 16.36
C MET A 1 -16.99 8.20 14.89
N ALA A 2 -16.72 9.44 14.51
CA ALA A 2 -16.44 9.79 13.12
C ALA A 2 -14.93 9.63 12.90
N VAL A 3 -14.52 8.66 12.10
CA VAL A 3 -13.14 8.56 11.61
C VAL A 3 -13.01 9.57 10.46
N LYS A 4 -12.11 10.53 10.58
CA LYS A 4 -11.75 11.41 9.47
C LYS A 4 -11.15 10.59 8.34
N ASP A 5 -11.27 11.13 7.13
CA ASP A 5 -10.85 10.52 5.89
C ASP A 5 -9.46 9.86 5.98
N THR A 6 -9.36 8.67 5.39
CA THR A 6 -8.08 7.97 5.22
C THR A 6 -7.10 8.83 4.43
N ASN A 7 -5.82 8.89 4.85
CA ASN A 7 -4.78 9.58 4.08
C ASN A 7 -3.95 8.56 3.30
N ILE A 8 -3.78 8.81 2.01
CA ILE A 8 -2.94 8.01 1.13
C ILE A 8 -1.76 8.87 0.71
N THR A 9 -0.54 8.33 0.84
CA THR A 9 0.69 8.98 0.41
C THR A 9 1.54 8.02 -0.40
N ARG A 10 1.71 8.29 -1.68
CA ARG A 10 2.63 7.57 -2.55
C ARG A 10 4.05 8.04 -2.28
N THR A 11 5.01 7.10 -2.31
CA THR A 11 6.41 7.40 -2.06
C THR A 11 7.16 7.81 -3.33
N THR A 12 8.21 8.59 -3.17
CA THR A 12 9.14 8.93 -4.27
C THR A 12 9.87 7.72 -4.83
N ILE A 13 10.05 6.67 -4.01
CA ILE A 13 10.65 5.40 -4.44
C ILE A 13 9.72 4.64 -5.39
N ALA A 14 8.43 4.68 -5.17
CA ALA A 14 7.47 4.10 -6.12
C ALA A 14 7.58 4.76 -7.51
N ASP A 15 7.73 6.09 -7.55
CA ASP A 15 7.94 6.83 -8.79
C ASP A 15 9.28 6.48 -9.45
N LEU A 16 10.34 6.30 -8.66
CA LEU A 16 11.66 5.90 -9.17
C LEU A 16 11.62 4.50 -9.78
N ILE A 17 11.01 3.53 -9.09
CA ILE A 17 10.87 2.16 -9.59
C ILE A 17 10.12 2.18 -10.92
N GLN A 18 8.98 2.84 -10.97
CA GLN A 18 8.16 2.93 -12.16
C GLN A 18 8.89 3.61 -13.33
N THR A 19 9.59 4.71 -13.06
CA THR A 19 10.37 5.41 -14.07
C THR A 19 11.47 4.50 -14.65
N ASN A 20 12.17 3.75 -13.79
CA ASN A 20 13.18 2.79 -14.23
C ASN A 20 12.56 1.66 -15.07
N MET A 21 11.41 1.13 -14.67
CA MET A 21 10.68 0.10 -15.42
C MET A 21 10.32 0.59 -16.83
N LEU A 22 9.71 1.77 -16.94
CA LEU A 22 9.29 2.36 -18.21
C LEU A 22 10.50 2.68 -19.13
N ALA A 23 11.61 3.11 -18.52
CA ALA A 23 12.84 3.40 -19.25
C ALA A 23 13.69 2.16 -19.56
N GLY A 24 13.32 0.97 -19.08
CA GLY A 24 14.12 -0.24 -19.17
C GLY A 24 15.50 -0.12 -18.48
N ARG A 25 15.58 0.69 -17.41
CA ARG A 25 16.80 0.92 -16.66
C ARG A 25 16.87 0.03 -15.43
N PRO A 26 18.04 -0.47 -15.04
CA PRO A 26 18.20 -1.22 -13.81
C PRO A 26 17.72 -0.37 -12.61
N HIS A 27 17.04 -1.02 -11.67
CA HIS A 27 16.71 -0.39 -10.40
C HIS A 27 17.80 -0.73 -9.37
N THR A 28 18.23 0.27 -8.61
CA THR A 28 19.19 0.10 -7.52
C THR A 28 18.55 0.57 -6.24
N ILE A 29 18.60 -0.26 -5.18
CA ILE A 29 18.09 0.10 -3.86
C ILE A 29 18.98 1.21 -3.30
N LEU A 30 18.38 2.33 -2.94
CA LEU A 30 19.10 3.42 -2.29
C LEU A 30 19.39 3.04 -0.82
N PRO A 31 20.55 3.44 -0.28
CA PRO A 31 20.86 3.21 1.14
C PRO A 31 19.77 3.80 2.06
N GLY A 32 19.38 3.04 3.07
CA GLY A 32 18.40 3.47 4.07
C GLY A 32 16.94 3.39 3.63
N THR A 33 16.62 2.85 2.44
CA THR A 33 15.23 2.76 1.93
C THR A 33 14.66 1.36 2.00
N SER A 34 15.47 0.35 2.30
CA SER A 34 15.02 -1.04 2.33
C SER A 34 14.47 -1.43 3.72
N LEU A 35 13.27 -2.00 3.76
CA LEU A 35 12.72 -2.59 4.97
C LEU A 35 13.52 -3.81 5.45
N ASN A 36 14.21 -4.53 4.52
CA ASN A 36 15.13 -5.58 4.91
C ASN A 36 16.24 -5.06 5.82
N GLN A 37 16.75 -3.86 5.55
CA GLN A 37 17.72 -3.19 6.40
C GLN A 37 17.11 -2.81 7.77
N LEU A 38 15.88 -2.28 7.77
CA LEU A 38 15.18 -1.93 9.00
C LEU A 38 15.03 -3.14 9.93
N TRP A 39 14.68 -4.30 9.38
CA TRP A 39 14.55 -5.54 10.15
C TRP A 39 15.84 -6.38 10.23
N GLN A 40 16.96 -5.85 9.76
CA GLN A 40 18.29 -6.50 9.76
C GLN A 40 18.31 -7.86 9.06
N ILE A 41 17.48 -8.03 8.03
CA ILE A 41 17.42 -9.23 7.20
C ILE A 41 17.85 -8.89 5.77
N HIS A 42 18.67 -9.74 5.17
CA HIS A 42 19.14 -9.60 3.79
C HIS A 42 19.51 -8.17 3.36
N GLN A 43 20.24 -7.45 4.23
CA GLN A 43 20.61 -6.04 4.04
C GLN A 43 21.38 -5.76 2.74
N ASN A 44 22.16 -6.73 2.29
CA ASN A 44 23.01 -6.64 1.09
C ASN A 44 22.37 -7.34 -0.12
N ALA A 45 21.07 -7.55 -0.12
CA ALA A 45 20.38 -8.16 -1.24
C ALA A 45 20.56 -7.33 -2.51
N VAL A 46 21.07 -7.96 -3.57
CA VAL A 46 21.26 -7.34 -4.87
C VAL A 46 20.11 -7.72 -5.79
N ILE A 47 19.47 -6.69 -6.35
CA ILE A 47 18.48 -6.87 -7.41
C ILE A 47 19.22 -7.12 -8.73
N ALA A 48 18.87 -8.20 -9.42
CA ALA A 48 19.45 -8.52 -10.71
C ALA A 48 18.98 -7.52 -11.79
N LYS A 49 19.79 -7.39 -12.85
CA LYS A 49 19.42 -6.54 -13.99
C LYS A 49 18.10 -7.02 -14.61
N GLY A 50 17.14 -6.12 -14.71
CA GLY A 50 15.80 -6.41 -15.25
C GLY A 50 14.79 -6.89 -14.23
N GLU A 51 15.17 -7.01 -12.96
CA GLU A 51 14.25 -7.20 -11.86
C GLU A 51 13.89 -5.86 -11.23
N TYR A 52 12.65 -5.76 -10.74
CA TYR A 52 12.14 -4.59 -10.03
C TYR A 52 11.35 -5.02 -8.80
N PRO A 53 11.38 -4.24 -7.72
CA PRO A 53 10.54 -4.50 -6.54
C PRO A 53 9.07 -4.28 -6.89
N LEU A 54 8.39 -5.36 -7.29
CA LEU A 54 6.99 -5.29 -7.71
C LEU A 54 6.06 -5.23 -6.50
N PHE A 55 4.95 -4.52 -6.67
CA PHE A 55 3.85 -4.48 -5.71
C PHE A 55 3.34 -5.90 -5.42
N GLY A 56 3.35 -6.30 -4.16
CA GLY A 56 2.97 -7.68 -3.81
C GLY A 56 2.86 -7.96 -2.31
N TYR A 57 3.14 -6.96 -1.47
CA TYR A 57 3.15 -7.15 -0.03
C TYR A 57 2.57 -5.94 0.68
N TYR A 58 2.18 -6.15 1.93
CA TYR A 58 1.85 -5.04 2.83
C TYR A 58 2.32 -5.31 4.26
N ALA A 59 2.67 -4.24 4.94
CA ALA A 59 2.97 -4.20 6.36
C ALA A 59 1.93 -3.36 7.08
N ILE A 60 1.85 -3.49 8.39
CA ILE A 60 0.95 -2.71 9.24
C ILE A 60 1.71 -1.98 10.34
N GLY A 61 1.08 -0.92 10.84
CA GLY A 61 1.58 -0.15 11.97
C GLY A 61 0.43 0.34 12.87
N ASP A 62 0.80 0.76 14.06
CA ASP A 62 -0.14 1.16 15.11
C ASP A 62 0.06 2.60 15.60
N ARG A 63 0.82 3.43 14.87
CA ARG A 63 1.14 4.83 15.23
C ARG A 63 0.67 5.88 14.22
N GLY A 64 -0.18 5.52 13.26
CA GLY A 64 -0.73 6.44 12.26
C GLY A 64 -1.80 7.40 12.78
N HIS A 65 -2.05 7.42 14.09
CA HIS A 65 -3.10 8.22 14.70
C HIS A 65 -2.70 8.82 16.03
N THR A 66 -3.42 9.85 16.42
CA THR A 66 -3.51 10.34 17.80
C THR A 66 -4.95 10.34 18.25
N SER A 67 -5.15 10.29 19.57
CA SER A 67 -6.48 10.41 20.18
C SER A 67 -6.49 11.56 21.17
N SER A 68 -7.57 12.33 21.16
CA SER A 68 -7.82 13.42 22.11
C SER A 68 -9.24 13.33 22.66
N ILE A 69 -9.40 13.70 23.93
CA ILE A 69 -10.72 13.83 24.55
C ILE A 69 -11.27 15.19 24.15
N ILE A 70 -12.49 15.19 23.61
CA ILE A 70 -13.20 16.40 23.20
C ILE A 70 -14.53 16.54 23.94
N GLY A 71 -14.83 17.79 24.37
CA GLY A 71 -16.08 18.12 25.04
C GLY A 71 -16.13 17.68 26.51
N GLU A 72 -17.30 17.92 27.12
CA GLU A 72 -17.57 17.60 28.53
C GLU A 72 -18.01 16.15 28.76
N ASN A 73 -18.24 15.38 27.69
CA ASN A 73 -18.78 14.02 27.73
C ASN A 73 -17.72 12.93 27.51
N ASP A 74 -16.43 13.26 27.64
CA ASP A 74 -15.32 12.33 27.39
C ASP A 74 -15.34 11.69 25.97
N ASP A 75 -15.89 12.41 24.99
CA ASP A 75 -15.85 11.97 23.60
C ASP A 75 -14.41 11.92 23.09
N VAL A 76 -14.08 10.86 22.34
CA VAL A 76 -12.75 10.66 21.79
C VAL A 76 -12.75 11.00 20.30
N ALA A 77 -11.93 11.98 19.93
CA ALA A 77 -11.58 12.25 18.53
C ALA A 77 -10.33 11.47 18.15
N ILE A 78 -10.35 10.90 16.95
CA ILE A 78 -9.20 10.25 16.32
C ILE A 78 -8.76 11.13 15.17
N ASP A 79 -7.52 11.61 15.23
CA ASP A 79 -6.88 12.34 14.14
C ASP A 79 -5.83 11.44 13.50
N LEU A 80 -5.88 11.33 12.17
CA LEU A 80 -4.93 10.53 11.39
C LEU A 80 -3.75 11.40 10.97
N PHE A 81 -2.55 10.86 11.10
CA PHE A 81 -1.34 11.48 10.58
C PHE A 81 -1.22 11.24 9.08
N LYS A 82 -0.41 12.06 8.42
CA LYS A 82 -0.08 11.93 7.02
C LYS A 82 1.42 11.71 6.87
N HIS A 83 1.81 10.66 6.17
CA HIS A 83 3.19 10.40 5.81
C HIS A 83 3.73 11.43 4.82
N ASP A 84 5.04 11.67 4.88
CA ASP A 84 5.77 12.32 3.81
C ASP A 84 6.04 11.33 2.67
N ALA A 85 6.15 11.84 1.44
CA ALA A 85 6.47 11.01 0.28
C ALA A 85 7.90 10.40 0.33
N ALA A 86 8.75 10.88 1.21
CA ALA A 86 10.08 10.34 1.46
C ALA A 86 10.11 9.23 2.52
N ASP A 87 9.02 9.01 3.26
CA ASP A 87 8.96 7.98 4.30
C ASP A 87 9.07 6.59 3.68
N GLN A 88 9.90 5.74 4.29
CA GLN A 88 10.17 4.39 3.81
C GLN A 88 9.75 3.29 4.80
N ALA A 89 9.04 3.66 5.88
CA ALA A 89 8.57 2.74 6.91
C ALA A 89 7.32 3.30 7.58
N CYS A 90 6.57 2.46 8.29
CA CYS A 90 5.58 2.92 9.26
C CYS A 90 6.27 3.63 10.43
N TRP A 91 5.62 4.57 11.08
CA TRP A 91 6.15 5.17 12.33
C TRP A 91 6.40 4.11 13.41
N ARG A 92 5.60 3.04 13.40
CA ARG A 92 5.88 1.84 14.19
C ARG A 92 5.26 0.62 13.55
N HIS A 93 6.09 -0.25 12.99
CA HIS A 93 5.66 -1.53 12.47
C HIS A 93 5.12 -2.44 13.57
N THR A 94 4.06 -3.16 13.23
CA THR A 94 3.47 -4.20 14.06
C THR A 94 3.51 -5.51 13.28
N PRO A 95 4.06 -6.60 13.86
CA PRO A 95 3.97 -7.90 13.21
C PRO A 95 2.52 -8.37 13.15
N PHE A 96 2.15 -9.08 12.11
CA PHE A 96 0.84 -9.73 12.01
C PHE A 96 0.69 -10.87 13.00
N VAL A 97 1.78 -11.60 13.22
CA VAL A 97 1.83 -12.77 14.09
C VAL A 97 3.15 -12.79 14.83
N MET A 98 3.11 -13.18 16.11
CA MET A 98 4.26 -13.52 16.93
C MET A 98 4.08 -14.92 17.50
N ARG A 99 5.09 -15.77 17.36
CA ARG A 99 5.10 -17.13 17.90
C ARG A 99 6.34 -17.31 18.78
N PRO A 100 6.18 -17.81 20.01
CA PRO A 100 7.33 -18.11 20.85
C PRO A 100 8.19 -19.18 20.19
N GLU A 101 9.49 -19.14 20.49
CA GLU A 101 10.42 -20.19 20.09
C GLU A 101 9.89 -21.57 20.51
N GLY A 102 9.98 -22.56 19.64
CA GLY A 102 9.43 -23.90 19.85
C GLY A 102 7.96 -24.06 19.43
N SER A 103 7.29 -23.01 18.98
CA SER A 103 5.88 -23.03 18.56
C SER A 103 5.63 -22.20 17.29
N ASP A 104 6.58 -22.18 16.37
CA ASP A 104 6.50 -21.42 15.13
C ASP A 104 5.31 -21.85 14.24
N LEU A 105 4.93 -20.99 13.31
CA LEU A 105 3.91 -21.29 12.30
C LEU A 105 4.31 -22.51 11.47
N SER A 106 3.32 -23.26 11.02
CA SER A 106 3.54 -24.31 10.01
C SER A 106 4.05 -23.70 8.69
N LEU A 107 4.74 -24.49 7.87
CA LEU A 107 5.26 -24.01 6.58
C LEU A 107 4.18 -23.45 5.66
N SER A 108 2.95 -23.97 5.73
CA SER A 108 1.82 -23.45 4.94
C SER A 108 1.34 -22.08 5.45
N GLU A 109 1.36 -21.85 6.75
CA GLU A 109 1.02 -20.54 7.34
C GLU A 109 2.14 -19.53 7.07
N GLN A 110 3.41 -19.94 7.22
CA GLN A 110 4.57 -19.11 6.90
C GLN A 110 4.55 -18.60 5.46
N ALA A 111 4.04 -19.40 4.51
CA ALA A 111 3.96 -19.04 3.09
C ALA A 111 3.09 -17.81 2.81
N GLN A 112 2.21 -17.42 3.75
CA GLN A 112 1.40 -16.20 3.65
C GLN A 112 2.23 -14.92 3.88
N TYR A 113 3.44 -15.06 4.42
CA TYR A 113 4.30 -13.94 4.80
C TYR A 113 5.58 -13.93 3.97
N ALA A 114 6.15 -12.74 3.82
CA ALA A 114 7.37 -12.52 3.06
C ALA A 114 8.49 -11.86 3.86
N GLY A 115 8.24 -11.55 5.13
CA GLY A 115 9.24 -11.04 6.08
C GLY A 115 9.10 -11.72 7.43
N ARG A 116 10.20 -12.29 7.92
CA ARG A 116 10.27 -13.04 9.18
C ARG A 116 11.52 -12.61 9.93
N THR A 117 11.35 -12.23 11.22
CA THR A 117 12.44 -11.85 12.11
C THR A 117 12.39 -12.69 13.39
N TYR A 118 13.50 -12.69 14.11
CA TYR A 118 13.59 -13.34 15.42
C TYR A 118 13.91 -12.28 16.46
N GLU A 119 13.00 -12.02 17.38
CA GLU A 119 13.02 -10.88 18.29
C GLU A 119 12.77 -11.29 19.73
N GLU A 120 13.44 -10.61 20.66
CA GLU A 120 13.22 -10.79 22.10
C GLU A 120 12.22 -9.75 22.62
N TRP A 121 11.17 -10.23 23.28
CA TRP A 121 10.17 -9.41 23.96
C TRP A 121 9.93 -9.93 25.37
N ASN A 122 10.16 -9.07 26.37
CA ASN A 122 9.96 -9.40 27.79
C ASN A 122 10.70 -10.68 28.22
N GLY A 123 11.92 -10.92 27.72
CA GLY A 123 12.74 -12.08 28.05
C GLY A 123 12.35 -13.37 27.34
N THR A 124 11.45 -13.32 26.38
CA THR A 124 11.04 -14.45 25.55
C THR A 124 11.34 -14.17 24.10
N TRP A 125 11.88 -15.14 23.39
CA TRP A 125 12.17 -15.05 21.97
C TRP A 125 10.98 -15.47 21.13
N TYR A 126 10.73 -14.68 20.05
CA TYR A 126 9.59 -14.86 19.15
C TYR A 126 10.02 -14.82 17.70
N TRP A 127 9.37 -15.65 16.90
CA TRP A 127 9.29 -15.51 15.46
C TRP A 127 8.21 -14.48 15.13
N CYS A 128 8.61 -13.39 14.47
CA CYS A 128 7.75 -12.25 14.13
C CYS A 128 7.56 -12.15 12.62
N TYR A 129 6.30 -12.02 12.17
CA TYR A 129 5.95 -11.98 10.74
C TYR A 129 5.41 -10.60 10.37
N TYR A 130 6.11 -9.88 9.50
CA TYR A 130 5.83 -8.46 9.22
C TYR A 130 5.23 -8.16 7.84
N LEU A 131 5.56 -8.91 6.80
CA LEU A 131 5.07 -8.69 5.45
C LEU A 131 4.06 -9.76 5.09
N LYS A 132 2.79 -9.39 4.93
CA LYS A 132 1.76 -10.29 4.40
C LYS A 132 1.70 -10.15 2.88
N ARG A 133 1.50 -11.26 2.19
CA ARG A 133 1.42 -11.30 0.73
C ARG A 133 0.06 -10.83 0.24
N LEU A 134 0.05 -10.13 -0.89
CA LEU A 134 -1.13 -9.82 -1.67
C LEU A 134 -1.25 -10.82 -2.82
N ASP A 135 -2.42 -11.41 -2.99
CA ASP A 135 -2.70 -12.20 -4.19
C ASP A 135 -3.32 -11.28 -5.25
N LEU A 136 -2.48 -10.89 -6.20
CA LEU A 136 -2.87 -10.04 -7.34
C LEU A 136 -3.00 -10.86 -8.64
N SER A 137 -2.85 -12.17 -8.57
CA SER A 137 -2.74 -13.04 -9.77
C SER A 137 -4.01 -13.08 -10.62
N SER A 138 -5.16 -12.86 -10.01
CA SER A 138 -6.47 -12.84 -10.69
C SER A 138 -6.93 -11.45 -11.13
N LEU A 139 -6.18 -10.39 -10.77
CA LEU A 139 -6.59 -9.02 -11.04
C LEU A 139 -6.19 -8.60 -12.45
N VAL A 140 -7.10 -7.86 -13.08
CA VAL A 140 -6.90 -7.32 -14.44
C VAL A 140 -7.04 -5.80 -14.34
N ALA A 141 -6.08 -5.09 -14.91
CA ALA A 141 -6.20 -3.65 -15.06
C ALA A 141 -7.14 -3.30 -16.23
N GLU A 142 -8.08 -2.41 -15.98
CA GLU A 142 -9.02 -1.91 -16.98
C GLU A 142 -8.79 -0.43 -17.23
N ILE A 143 -9.14 0.00 -18.45
CA ILE A 143 -9.17 1.42 -18.78
C ILE A 143 -10.61 1.88 -18.71
N LEU A 144 -10.87 2.89 -17.89
CA LEU A 144 -12.18 3.48 -17.73
C LEU A 144 -12.16 4.93 -18.20
N LYS A 145 -13.25 5.36 -18.83
CA LYS A 145 -13.57 6.77 -19.00
C LYS A 145 -14.56 7.16 -17.92
N VAL A 146 -14.17 8.10 -17.08
CA VAL A 146 -15.02 8.63 -16.02
C VAL A 146 -15.60 9.95 -16.44
N GLN A 147 -16.92 10.05 -16.48
CA GLN A 147 -17.66 11.28 -16.74
C GLN A 147 -18.20 11.83 -15.41
N VAL A 148 -18.02 13.13 -15.18
CA VAL A 148 -18.55 13.79 -14.00
C VAL A 148 -19.86 14.49 -14.35
N VAL A 149 -20.97 13.91 -13.92
CA VAL A 149 -22.31 14.43 -14.19
C VAL A 149 -22.95 14.90 -12.89
N GLY A 150 -23.11 16.23 -12.76
CA GLY A 150 -23.71 16.81 -11.54
C GLY A 150 -22.90 16.55 -10.27
N GLY A 151 -21.58 16.39 -10.38
CA GLY A 151 -20.68 16.05 -9.28
C GLY A 151 -20.64 14.56 -8.92
N VAL A 152 -21.24 13.70 -9.74
CA VAL A 152 -21.21 12.24 -9.57
C VAL A 152 -20.36 11.63 -10.68
N GLU A 153 -19.40 10.81 -10.30
CA GLU A 153 -18.53 10.06 -11.20
C GLU A 153 -19.26 8.85 -11.78
N VAL A 154 -19.24 8.75 -13.11
CA VAL A 154 -19.87 7.65 -13.87
C VAL A 154 -18.78 6.96 -14.71
N PRO A 155 -18.16 5.88 -14.20
CA PRO A 155 -17.13 5.13 -14.92
C PRO A 155 -17.78 4.26 -16.02
N THR A 156 -17.13 4.21 -17.17
CA THR A 156 -17.47 3.31 -18.29
C THR A 156 -16.20 2.68 -18.84
N THR A 157 -16.23 1.38 -19.12
CA THR A 157 -15.07 0.70 -19.74
C THR A 157 -14.74 1.36 -21.07
N TYR A 158 -13.47 1.71 -21.25
CA TYR A 158 -12.96 2.32 -22.45
C TYR A 158 -12.09 1.34 -23.23
N VAL A 159 -12.38 1.16 -24.50
CA VAL A 159 -11.62 0.30 -25.41
C VAL A 159 -11.06 1.14 -26.54
N TYR A 160 -9.75 1.06 -26.74
CA TYR A 160 -9.09 1.71 -27.87
C TYR A 160 -9.53 1.07 -29.19
N ASP A 161 -9.71 1.89 -30.21
CA ASP A 161 -10.02 1.48 -31.58
C ASP A 161 -9.13 2.23 -32.60
N GLU A 162 -9.36 2.00 -33.90
CA GLU A 162 -8.59 2.64 -34.96
C GLU A 162 -8.66 4.17 -34.95
N THR A 163 -9.69 4.76 -34.38
CA THR A 163 -9.84 6.23 -34.34
C THR A 163 -8.82 6.86 -33.39
N ASN A 164 -8.33 6.11 -32.41
CA ASN A 164 -7.27 6.57 -31.50
C ASN A 164 -5.91 6.69 -32.20
N LEU A 165 -5.70 5.93 -33.28
CA LEU A 165 -4.49 6.02 -34.11
C LEU A 165 -4.52 7.20 -35.08
N HIS A 166 -5.70 7.76 -35.32
CA HIS A 166 -5.93 8.89 -36.22
C HIS A 166 -6.66 10.03 -35.51
N PRO A 167 -6.04 10.64 -34.49
CA PRO A 167 -6.70 11.66 -33.69
C PRO A 167 -7.08 12.87 -34.56
N LYS A 168 -8.29 13.31 -34.38
CA LYS A 168 -8.77 14.52 -35.06
C LYS A 168 -8.43 15.74 -34.21
N ARG A 169 -7.95 16.80 -34.85
CA ARG A 169 -7.81 18.08 -34.15
C ARG A 169 -9.19 18.59 -33.73
N PRO A 170 -9.34 19.02 -32.49
CA PRO A 170 -10.56 19.68 -32.07
C PRO A 170 -10.74 21.00 -32.84
N ASN A 171 -11.98 21.30 -33.20
CA ASN A 171 -12.33 22.61 -33.77
C ASN A 171 -12.45 23.61 -32.62
N LEU A 172 -11.37 24.34 -32.35
CA LEU A 172 -11.40 25.43 -31.37
C LEU A 172 -12.00 26.70 -32.04
N PRO A 173 -13.12 27.22 -31.57
CA PRO A 173 -13.54 28.56 -31.93
C PRO A 173 -12.49 29.58 -31.40
N PRO A 174 -12.19 30.64 -32.16
CA PRO A 174 -11.09 31.57 -31.82
C PRO A 174 -11.22 32.27 -30.49
N ASP A 175 -12.37 32.27 -29.83
CA ASP A 175 -12.67 32.98 -28.57
C ASP A 175 -13.34 32.09 -27.50
N SER A 176 -13.26 30.77 -27.58
CA SER A 176 -13.84 29.93 -26.54
C SER A 176 -12.96 29.90 -25.32
N ALA A 177 -13.41 30.50 -24.22
CA ALA A 177 -12.98 30.12 -22.90
C ALA A 177 -13.38 28.65 -22.68
N THR A 178 -12.43 27.75 -22.76
CA THR A 178 -12.66 26.33 -22.52
C THR A 178 -12.87 26.13 -21.04
N THR A 179 -14.05 25.66 -20.69
CA THR A 179 -14.31 25.07 -19.38
C THR A 179 -13.57 23.74 -19.34
N ALA A 180 -12.65 23.58 -18.39
CA ALA A 180 -12.05 22.28 -18.14
C ALA A 180 -13.15 21.26 -17.91
N SER A 181 -13.11 20.17 -18.62
CA SER A 181 -13.99 19.03 -18.34
C SER A 181 -13.43 18.34 -17.08
N ASP A 182 -14.30 18.06 -16.12
CA ASP A 182 -13.93 17.22 -14.96
C ASP A 182 -13.82 15.73 -15.35
N ASP A 183 -14.11 15.39 -16.62
CA ASP A 183 -13.97 14.03 -17.13
C ASP A 183 -12.50 13.62 -17.22
N TYR A 184 -12.23 12.34 -16.98
CA TYR A 184 -10.87 11.80 -17.04
C TYR A 184 -10.86 10.33 -17.49
N TYR A 185 -9.68 9.87 -17.94
CA TYR A 185 -9.42 8.46 -18.09
C TYR A 185 -8.71 7.94 -16.85
N THR A 186 -9.04 6.72 -16.44
CA THR A 186 -8.32 6.03 -15.37
C THR A 186 -7.93 4.64 -15.79
N VAL A 187 -6.74 4.22 -15.38
CA VAL A 187 -6.39 2.81 -15.34
C VAL A 187 -6.73 2.33 -13.95
N SER A 188 -7.56 1.32 -13.84
CA SER A 188 -8.08 0.81 -12.57
C SER A 188 -7.82 -0.67 -12.45
N MET A 189 -7.23 -1.09 -11.34
CA MET A 189 -7.09 -2.47 -10.90
C MET A 189 -7.56 -2.56 -9.44
N PRO A 190 -8.84 -2.81 -9.20
CA PRO A 190 -9.39 -2.88 -7.85
C PRO A 190 -8.92 -4.15 -7.14
N PHE A 191 -8.62 -4.03 -5.85
CA PHE A 191 -8.30 -5.16 -4.98
C PHE A 191 -8.78 -4.89 -3.55
N THR A 192 -8.95 -5.94 -2.77
CA THR A 192 -9.41 -5.86 -1.39
C THR A 192 -8.39 -6.48 -0.46
N ILE A 193 -8.09 -5.79 0.64
CA ILE A 193 -7.36 -6.35 1.77
C ILE A 193 -8.40 -6.78 2.81
N GLU A 194 -8.33 -8.05 3.20
CA GLU A 194 -9.17 -8.60 4.25
C GLU A 194 -8.37 -8.84 5.52
N PHE A 195 -8.89 -8.34 6.63
CA PHE A 195 -8.49 -8.73 7.98
C PHE A 195 -9.60 -9.59 8.55
N SER A 196 -9.35 -10.87 8.63
CA SER A 196 -10.31 -11.85 9.15
C SER A 196 -10.45 -11.78 10.67
N ALA A 197 -11.43 -12.49 11.21
CA ALA A 197 -11.55 -12.65 12.66
C ALA A 197 -10.30 -13.33 13.28
N LEU A 198 -9.63 -14.21 12.52
CA LEU A 198 -8.38 -14.83 12.95
C LEU A 198 -7.24 -13.78 12.98
N ASP A 199 -7.12 -12.94 11.96
CA ASP A 199 -6.15 -11.84 11.98
C ASP A 199 -6.37 -10.91 13.17
N ALA A 200 -7.62 -10.64 13.54
CA ALA A 200 -7.94 -9.82 14.72
C ALA A 200 -7.46 -10.50 16.02
N GLN A 201 -7.63 -11.82 16.16
CA GLN A 201 -7.12 -12.57 17.32
C GLN A 201 -5.60 -12.57 17.37
N GLU A 202 -4.92 -12.76 16.23
CA GLU A 202 -3.46 -12.72 16.15
C GLU A 202 -2.94 -11.33 16.56
N LEU A 203 -3.53 -10.26 16.07
CA LEU A 203 -3.13 -8.89 16.43
C LEU A 203 -3.38 -8.58 17.91
N GLN A 204 -4.43 -9.13 18.52
CA GLN A 204 -4.63 -9.03 19.97
C GLN A 204 -3.55 -9.78 20.75
N ALA A 205 -3.15 -10.97 20.30
CA ALA A 205 -2.04 -11.71 20.89
C ALA A 205 -0.72 -10.93 20.77
N VAL A 206 -0.43 -10.34 19.62
CA VAL A 206 0.71 -9.46 19.39
C VAL A 206 0.68 -8.26 20.34
N ALA A 207 -0.48 -7.60 20.52
CA ALA A 207 -0.63 -6.47 21.41
C ALA A 207 -0.44 -6.88 22.89
N ALA A 208 -0.91 -8.07 23.28
CA ALA A 208 -0.68 -8.62 24.62
C ALA A 208 0.82 -8.84 24.90
N ILE A 209 1.56 -9.39 23.92
CA ILE A 209 3.01 -9.61 24.05
C ILE A 209 3.77 -8.29 24.15
N ARG A 210 3.48 -7.34 23.24
CA ARG A 210 4.24 -6.08 23.12
C ARG A 210 3.88 -5.05 24.19
N TYR A 211 2.62 -5.01 24.63
CA TYR A 211 2.09 -3.92 25.46
C TYR A 211 1.43 -4.40 26.76
N GLY A 212 1.26 -5.71 26.94
CA GLY A 212 0.51 -6.25 28.07
C GLY A 212 -1.01 -5.96 28.02
N ASP A 213 -1.53 -5.49 26.88
CA ASP A 213 -2.92 -5.08 26.76
C ASP A 213 -3.47 -5.32 25.35
N THR A 214 -4.40 -6.25 25.22
CA THR A 214 -5.06 -6.63 23.95
C THR A 214 -5.83 -5.47 23.30
N ARG A 215 -6.30 -4.49 24.11
CA ARG A 215 -7.02 -3.31 23.61
C ARG A 215 -6.16 -2.40 22.74
N ARG A 216 -4.84 -2.58 22.80
CA ARG A 216 -3.87 -1.87 21.97
C ARG A 216 -3.62 -2.53 20.62
N ALA A 217 -4.41 -3.54 20.27
CA ALA A 217 -4.45 -4.09 18.93
C ALA A 217 -5.16 -3.11 17.98
N ILE A 218 -4.39 -2.23 17.37
CA ILE A 218 -4.88 -1.18 16.46
C ILE A 218 -4.07 -1.27 15.17
N VAL A 219 -4.77 -1.27 14.04
CA VAL A 219 -4.18 -1.04 12.71
C VAL A 219 -4.47 0.42 12.35
N SER A 220 -3.46 1.26 12.38
CA SER A 220 -3.59 2.67 12.01
C SER A 220 -2.69 3.09 10.85
N GLU A 221 -1.86 2.18 10.40
CA GLU A 221 -1.02 2.35 9.21
C GLU A 221 -1.05 1.06 8.40
N ILE A 222 -1.12 1.17 7.09
CA ILE A 222 -0.87 0.10 6.14
C ILE A 222 0.16 0.61 5.15
N LEU A 223 1.24 -0.11 5.03
CA LEU A 223 2.31 0.20 4.09
C LEU A 223 2.30 -0.84 2.98
N PHE A 224 2.04 -0.40 1.76
CA PHE A 224 2.20 -1.24 0.58
C PHE A 224 3.66 -1.29 0.18
N VAL A 225 4.14 -2.49 -0.06
CA VAL A 225 5.55 -2.78 -0.23
C VAL A 225 5.80 -3.48 -1.55
N GLY A 226 6.79 -2.98 -2.27
CA GLY A 226 7.40 -3.67 -3.40
C GLY A 226 8.55 -4.54 -2.95
N GLY A 227 8.74 -5.67 -3.61
CA GLY A 227 9.85 -6.57 -3.31
C GLY A 227 10.00 -7.65 -4.38
N ILE A 228 11.02 -8.48 -4.20
CA ILE A 228 11.34 -9.59 -5.10
C ILE A 228 11.42 -10.87 -4.27
N ASP A 229 10.64 -11.88 -4.64
CA ASP A 229 10.65 -13.16 -3.94
C ASP A 229 11.97 -13.93 -4.13
N ARG A 230 12.53 -14.41 -3.03
CA ARG A 230 13.67 -15.33 -3.01
C ARG A 230 13.43 -16.48 -2.04
N ASN A 231 13.76 -17.68 -2.47
CA ASN A 231 13.84 -18.83 -1.57
C ASN A 231 15.16 -18.76 -0.80
N ILE A 232 15.08 -18.70 0.50
CA ILE A 232 16.21 -18.52 1.39
C ILE A 232 16.21 -19.63 2.41
N GLU A 233 17.38 -20.24 2.59
CA GLU A 233 17.59 -21.18 3.68
C GLU A 233 17.87 -20.38 4.96
N THR A 234 17.01 -20.51 5.95
CA THR A 234 17.08 -19.79 7.22
C THR A 234 16.86 -20.72 8.41
N ASP A 235 17.12 -20.20 9.60
CA ASP A 235 16.88 -20.95 10.81
C ASP A 235 15.39 -21.03 11.13
N GLY A 236 14.94 -22.22 11.52
CA GLY A 236 13.62 -22.51 12.04
C GLY A 236 13.69 -22.95 13.50
N ASP A 237 12.56 -23.37 14.04
CA ASP A 237 12.47 -23.86 15.42
C ASP A 237 13.44 -25.01 15.70
N GLY A 238 14.06 -24.95 16.89
CA GLY A 238 14.97 -25.99 17.36
C GLY A 238 16.25 -26.11 16.52
N GLY A 239 16.68 -25.04 15.86
CA GLY A 239 17.89 -25.01 15.03
C GLY A 239 17.77 -25.79 13.73
N LYS A 240 16.57 -26.13 13.30
CA LYS A 240 16.34 -26.77 12.00
C LYS A 240 16.48 -25.72 10.90
N ARG A 241 17.08 -26.11 9.77
CA ARG A 241 17.08 -25.27 8.56
C ARG A 241 15.76 -25.43 7.82
N ILE A 242 15.18 -24.31 7.44
CA ILE A 242 13.95 -24.26 6.63
C ILE A 242 14.17 -23.41 5.38
N ASN A 243 13.41 -23.69 4.34
CA ASN A 243 13.34 -22.81 3.18
C ASN A 243 12.17 -21.85 3.38
N PHE A 244 12.49 -20.56 3.49
CA PHE A 244 11.52 -19.50 3.59
C PHE A 244 11.52 -18.67 2.30
N LYS A 245 10.35 -18.42 1.75
CA LYS A 245 10.21 -17.54 0.58
C LYS A 245 10.11 -16.09 1.06
N GLU A 246 11.22 -15.39 1.04
CA GLU A 246 11.33 -14.04 1.55
C GLU A 246 11.26 -13.00 0.43
N ALA A 247 10.72 -11.82 0.74
CA ALA A 247 10.86 -10.64 -0.12
C ALA A 247 12.19 -9.95 0.18
N ILE A 248 13.03 -9.83 -0.84
CA ILE A 248 14.26 -9.04 -0.81
C ILE A 248 14.06 -7.69 -1.49
N GLY A 249 14.94 -6.74 -1.17
CA GLY A 249 14.90 -5.40 -1.78
C GLY A 249 13.59 -4.66 -1.51
N THR A 250 12.99 -4.91 -0.37
CA THR A 250 11.67 -4.39 -0.01
C THR A 250 11.69 -2.88 0.16
N GLN A 251 10.80 -2.20 -0.57
CA GLN A 251 10.70 -0.75 -0.58
C GLN A 251 9.26 -0.30 -0.38
N ALA A 252 9.09 0.79 0.36
CA ALA A 252 7.79 1.40 0.58
C ALA A 252 7.27 2.02 -0.73
N LEU A 253 6.07 1.64 -1.14
CA LEU A 253 5.42 2.18 -2.34
C LEU A 253 4.35 3.20 -2.01
N THR A 254 3.50 2.90 -1.02
CA THR A 254 2.39 3.76 -0.64
C THR A 254 2.02 3.54 0.81
N HIS A 255 1.83 4.63 1.54
CA HIS A 255 1.30 4.63 2.90
C HIS A 255 -0.19 4.93 2.88
N LEU A 256 -0.94 4.18 3.67
CA LEU A 256 -2.33 4.43 4.00
C LEU A 256 -2.43 4.60 5.52
N THR A 257 -2.94 5.73 6.00
CA THR A 257 -3.30 5.88 7.41
C THR A 257 -4.81 5.75 7.58
N THR A 258 -5.19 5.00 8.60
CA THR A 258 -6.57 4.62 8.91
C THR A 258 -6.70 4.42 10.43
N TYR A 259 -7.84 3.94 10.91
CA TYR A 259 -7.99 3.56 12.31
C TYR A 259 -8.95 2.39 12.45
N HIS A 260 -8.42 1.23 12.79
CA HIS A 260 -9.18 0.02 13.07
C HIS A 260 -8.71 -0.62 14.37
N GLN A 261 -9.56 -0.57 15.37
CA GLN A 261 -9.32 -1.25 16.64
C GLN A 261 -9.78 -2.70 16.55
N MET A 262 -8.88 -3.64 16.78
CA MET A 262 -9.15 -5.07 16.80
C MET A 262 -9.68 -5.47 18.18
N SER A 263 -11.01 -5.43 18.36
CA SER A 263 -11.64 -5.89 19.60
C SER A 263 -12.11 -7.35 19.46
N ILE A 264 -12.41 -8.00 20.60
CA ILE A 264 -12.96 -9.38 20.63
C ILE A 264 -14.28 -9.50 19.85
N SER A 265 -15.03 -8.42 19.73
CA SER A 265 -16.26 -8.34 18.95
C SER A 265 -16.03 -8.07 17.45
N THR A 266 -14.80 -7.78 17.04
CA THR A 266 -14.48 -7.47 15.66
C THR A 266 -14.47 -8.76 14.83
N ARG A 267 -15.39 -8.86 13.89
CA ARG A 267 -15.47 -10.00 12.95
C ARG A 267 -14.49 -9.90 11.80
N GLY A 268 -13.63 -8.91 11.85
CA GLY A 268 -12.76 -8.51 10.77
C GLY A 268 -13.24 -7.24 10.08
N PHE A 269 -12.47 -6.77 9.12
CA PHE A 269 -12.81 -5.64 8.25
C PHE A 269 -12.14 -5.81 6.90
N THR A 270 -12.66 -5.13 5.90
CA THR A 270 -12.08 -5.07 4.56
C THR A 270 -11.72 -3.64 4.20
N ILE A 271 -10.69 -3.49 3.40
CA ILE A 271 -10.31 -2.23 2.78
C ILE A 271 -10.28 -2.45 1.28
N ASP A 272 -11.22 -1.82 0.59
CA ASP A 272 -11.22 -1.82 -0.87
C ASP A 272 -10.26 -0.74 -1.38
N MET A 273 -9.36 -1.13 -2.25
CA MET A 273 -8.29 -0.32 -2.79
C MET A 273 -8.30 -0.37 -4.31
N GLU A 274 -7.75 0.65 -4.92
CA GLU A 274 -7.56 0.72 -6.35
C GLU A 274 -6.11 1.07 -6.69
N LEU A 275 -5.48 0.25 -7.49
CA LEU A 275 -4.16 0.50 -8.04
C LEU A 275 -4.32 1.00 -9.47
N GLY A 276 -3.88 2.23 -9.72
CA GLY A 276 -4.07 2.83 -11.04
C GLY A 276 -3.52 4.24 -11.18
N SER A 277 -3.92 4.90 -12.24
CA SER A 277 -3.57 6.31 -12.49
C SER A 277 -4.70 7.01 -13.23
N ASN A 278 -4.86 8.30 -12.94
CA ASN A 278 -5.84 9.16 -13.56
C ASN A 278 -5.15 10.09 -14.55
N GLU A 279 -5.68 10.16 -15.78
CA GLU A 279 -5.23 11.08 -16.82
C GLU A 279 -6.40 12.01 -17.18
N PRO A 280 -6.25 13.32 -16.96
CA PRO A 280 -7.31 14.26 -17.27
C PRO A 280 -7.60 14.23 -18.78
N ILE A 281 -8.87 14.27 -19.14
CA ILE A 281 -9.26 14.57 -20.50
C ILE A 281 -9.04 16.07 -20.69
N ASN A 282 -8.04 16.42 -21.47
CA ASN A 282 -7.83 17.80 -21.86
C ASN A 282 -9.06 18.25 -22.65
N ALA A 283 -9.98 18.93 -21.97
CA ALA A 283 -10.91 19.78 -22.67
C ALA A 283 -10.04 20.76 -23.47
N ASP A 284 -10.49 21.05 -24.67
CA ASP A 284 -9.84 21.91 -25.67
C ASP A 284 -9.43 23.29 -25.17
N ASP A 285 -8.66 23.39 -24.10
CA ASP A 285 -8.13 24.68 -23.69
C ASP A 285 -6.77 24.94 -24.31
N GLY A 286 -6.83 25.74 -25.32
CA GLY A 286 -5.67 26.36 -25.93
C GLY A 286 -4.89 27.22 -24.97
N GLY A 287 -4.51 26.72 -23.80
CA GLY A 287 -3.82 27.63 -22.96
C GLY A 287 -3.28 27.11 -21.64
N ASN A 288 -2.27 26.38 -21.65
CA ASN A 288 -1.13 26.65 -20.75
C ASN A 288 -0.08 25.58 -20.97
N ALA A 289 0.94 25.92 -21.74
CA ALA A 289 2.15 25.13 -21.89
C ALA A 289 2.82 24.76 -20.53
N LEU A 290 2.43 25.41 -19.46
CA LEU A 290 2.85 25.08 -18.09
C LEU A 290 2.12 23.85 -17.53
N ASN A 291 0.90 23.56 -17.99
CA ASN A 291 0.19 22.33 -17.61
C ASN A 291 0.65 21.11 -18.41
N ALA A 292 1.17 21.30 -19.63
CA ALA A 292 1.76 20.23 -20.40
C ALA A 292 3.01 19.63 -19.75
N GLN A 293 3.76 20.41 -18.97
CA GLN A 293 4.86 19.87 -18.17
C GLN A 293 4.36 19.07 -16.96
N SER A 294 3.22 19.42 -16.39
CA SER A 294 2.63 18.63 -15.30
C SER A 294 2.00 17.34 -15.80
N THR A 295 1.45 17.31 -17.02
CA THR A 295 0.91 16.08 -17.64
C THR A 295 2.01 15.11 -18.05
N THR A 296 3.17 15.59 -18.49
CA THR A 296 4.32 14.70 -18.79
C THR A 296 4.94 14.12 -17.50
N LEU A 297 4.87 14.83 -16.40
CA LEU A 297 5.18 14.33 -15.07
C LEU A 297 4.06 13.45 -14.48
N ALA A 298 2.79 13.70 -14.84
CA ALA A 298 1.66 12.88 -14.44
C ALA A 298 1.64 11.52 -15.13
N ALA A 299 2.04 11.44 -16.40
CA ALA A 299 2.25 10.16 -17.10
C ALA A 299 3.31 9.28 -16.41
N ALA A 300 4.22 9.88 -15.64
CA ALA A 300 5.17 9.17 -14.80
C ALA A 300 4.59 8.78 -13.42
N ARG A 301 3.38 9.19 -13.07
CA ARG A 301 2.75 8.93 -11.75
C ARG A 301 1.84 7.70 -11.71
N ALA A 302 1.98 6.78 -12.63
CA ALA A 302 1.09 5.64 -12.80
C ALA A 302 1.33 4.49 -11.81
N LEU A 303 1.19 4.68 -10.55
CA LEU A 303 0.89 3.74 -9.49
C LEU A 303 0.28 4.54 -8.32
N ASN A 304 -0.93 5.04 -8.52
CA ASN A 304 -1.68 5.66 -7.44
C ASN A 304 -2.64 4.63 -6.86
N ILE A 305 -2.62 4.47 -5.56
CA ILE A 305 -3.77 3.96 -4.84
C ILE A 305 -4.70 5.16 -4.69
N THR A 306 -5.79 5.18 -5.46
CA THR A 306 -6.62 6.39 -5.62
C THR A 306 -7.77 6.45 -4.65
N SER A 307 -8.23 5.31 -4.15
CA SER A 307 -9.31 5.28 -3.17
C SER A 307 -9.18 4.14 -2.18
N ALA A 308 -9.66 4.35 -0.97
CA ALA A 308 -9.83 3.33 0.03
C ALA A 308 -11.22 3.46 0.65
N THR A 309 -12.02 2.42 0.55
CA THR A 309 -13.31 2.34 1.22
C THR A 309 -13.27 1.23 2.27
N THR A 310 -13.60 1.57 3.50
CA THR A 310 -13.64 0.59 4.59
C THR A 310 -15.05 0.10 4.80
N ARG A 311 -15.23 -1.21 4.83
CA ARG A 311 -16.49 -1.86 5.20
C ARG A 311 -16.27 -2.72 6.43
N SER A 312 -17.10 -2.54 7.45
CA SER A 312 -17.18 -3.43 8.62
C SER A 312 -18.26 -4.48 8.37
N ASN A 313 -17.90 -5.73 8.50
CA ASN A 313 -18.82 -6.87 8.43
C ASN A 313 -19.50 -7.12 9.78
#